data_abdbd00a6066a7a43520809307530c09
#
_entry.id   abdbd00a6066a7a43520809307530c09
#
_cell.length_a   1.000
_cell.length_b   1.000
_cell.length_c   1.000
_cell.angle_alpha   90.00
_cell.angle_beta   90.00
_cell.angle_gamma   90.00
#
_symmetry.space_group_name_H-M   'P 1'
#
loop_
_entity.id
_entity.type
_entity.pdbx_description
1 polymer ?
#
loop_
_entity_poly.entity_id
_entity_poly.type
_entity_poly.pdbx_seq_one_letter_code
_entity_poly.pdbx_strand_id
1 'polypeptide(L)'
;MGRDRRGLALARDLVGIVMSVPAETAVVLRDLTLTYERHPAVHHLSGALARGSLTAIVGPNGAGKSTLLKGIVGQMRPAEGVIERADLRRGGIAYLPQHAEIERRFPISVIDTVLLGHWRQIGWAGAATEAMREAARKALAAVGLDGFERRPIETLSAGQFQRVLFARLIVQDAELILLDEPFALVDWRTSEDLLLLVESWHRERRTVAAVLHDLDQVRTHFPDTLLMARECVAWGATQEVVTPDNLLRARHMSEAWSAEAEDCRSVPA
;
A
#
# COMPACT_ATOMS: atom_id res chain seq x y z
N MET A 1 -41.18 -47.24 22.20
CA MET A 1 -41.22 -46.08 21.31
C MET A 1 -40.24 -45.03 21.84
N GLY A 2 -38.96 -45.18 21.50
CA GLY A 2 -37.87 -44.26 21.89
C GLY A 2 -37.70 -43.23 20.79
N ARG A 3 -37.78 -41.91 21.12
CA ARG A 3 -37.39 -40.82 20.25
C ARG A 3 -35.95 -40.40 20.53
N ASP A 4 -35.19 -40.58 19.52
CA ASP A 4 -33.80 -40.23 19.38
C ASP A 4 -33.56 -38.75 19.64
N ARG A 5 -32.79 -38.39 20.66
CA ARG A 5 -32.34 -37.04 21.01
C ARG A 5 -30.83 -36.86 20.72
N ARG A 6 -30.42 -37.17 19.53
CA ARG A 6 -29.06 -36.92 19.05
C ARG A 6 -29.10 -36.05 17.80
N GLY A 7 -29.23 -34.76 17.95
CA GLY A 7 -29.29 -33.86 16.80
C GLY A 7 -29.33 -32.39 17.13
N LEU A 8 -28.67 -31.93 18.19
CA LEU A 8 -28.61 -30.47 18.50
C LEU A 8 -27.39 -30.10 19.38
N ALA A 9 -26.20 -30.52 18.99
CA ALA A 9 -24.98 -30.19 19.74
C ALA A 9 -23.75 -29.95 18.83
N LEU A 10 -23.95 -29.31 17.66
CA LEU A 10 -22.84 -29.00 16.72
C LEU A 10 -22.93 -27.58 16.15
N ALA A 11 -23.44 -26.62 16.92
CA ALA A 11 -23.55 -25.22 16.48
C ALA A 11 -23.22 -24.23 17.60
N ARG A 12 -22.14 -24.47 18.39
CA ARG A 12 -21.79 -23.56 19.48
C ARG A 12 -20.28 -23.45 19.77
N ASP A 13 -19.39 -23.72 18.83
CA ASP A 13 -17.93 -23.52 19.03
C ASP A 13 -17.27 -22.70 17.90
N LEU A 14 -17.93 -21.64 17.44
CA LEU A 14 -17.35 -20.61 16.58
C LEU A 14 -17.30 -19.26 17.30
N VAL A 15 -16.91 -19.26 18.58
CA VAL A 15 -16.64 -18.02 19.33
C VAL A 15 -15.14 -17.93 19.59
N GLY A 16 -14.48 -17.06 18.82
CA GLY A 16 -13.32 -16.31 19.32
C GLY A 16 -11.98 -17.04 19.29
N ILE A 17 -11.54 -17.59 18.16
CA ILE A 17 -10.09 -17.68 17.96
C ILE A 17 -9.66 -16.29 17.46
N VAL A 18 -9.25 -15.43 18.41
CA VAL A 18 -8.38 -14.31 18.11
C VAL A 18 -7.03 -14.95 17.76
N MET A 19 -6.87 -15.36 16.49
CA MET A 19 -5.57 -15.81 15.98
C MET A 19 -4.69 -14.56 15.96
N SER A 20 -3.80 -14.45 16.94
CA SER A 20 -2.77 -13.41 16.96
C SER A 20 -1.99 -13.47 15.65
N VAL A 21 -1.77 -12.31 15.03
CA VAL A 21 -0.90 -12.18 13.85
C VAL A 21 0.46 -12.79 14.22
N PRO A 22 1.00 -13.73 13.44
CA PRO A 22 2.30 -14.31 13.75
C PRO A 22 3.34 -13.19 13.91
N ALA A 23 4.25 -13.34 14.89
CA ALA A 23 5.23 -12.30 15.23
C ALA A 23 6.09 -11.82 14.03
N GLU A 24 6.23 -12.68 13.03
CA GLU A 24 6.98 -12.42 11.78
C GLU A 24 6.13 -11.76 10.67
N THR A 25 4.87 -11.43 10.93
CA THR A 25 3.95 -10.88 9.92
C THR A 25 3.61 -9.43 10.24
N ALA A 26 3.60 -8.55 9.25
CA ALA A 26 3.18 -7.15 9.38
C ALA A 26 1.68 -6.96 9.11
N VAL A 27 1.16 -7.65 8.09
CA VAL A 27 -0.25 -7.61 7.70
C VAL A 27 -0.71 -9.01 7.32
N VAL A 28 -1.89 -9.42 7.81
CA VAL A 28 -2.58 -10.64 7.37
C VAL A 28 -3.91 -10.25 6.75
N LEU A 29 -4.21 -10.80 5.59
CA LEU A 29 -5.46 -10.65 4.86
C LEU A 29 -6.17 -12.00 4.90
N ARG A 30 -7.44 -12.02 5.37
CA ARG A 30 -8.25 -13.23 5.44
C ARG A 30 -9.54 -13.01 4.69
N ASP A 31 -9.67 -13.70 3.57
CA ASP A 31 -10.88 -13.69 2.73
C ASP A 31 -11.39 -12.27 2.45
N LEU A 32 -10.46 -11.36 2.13
CA LEU A 32 -10.68 -9.94 2.07
C LEU A 32 -11.46 -9.56 0.81
N THR A 33 -12.62 -8.91 1.00
CA THR A 33 -13.38 -8.25 -0.06
C THR A 33 -13.51 -6.76 0.23
N LEU A 34 -13.08 -5.92 -0.72
CA LEU A 34 -13.21 -4.47 -0.70
C LEU A 34 -14.07 -4.01 -1.88
N THR A 35 -15.08 -3.18 -1.62
CA THR A 35 -16.07 -2.79 -2.63
C THR A 35 -16.20 -1.27 -2.77
N TYR A 36 -16.44 -0.80 -3.98
CA TYR A 36 -16.99 0.52 -4.26
C TYR A 36 -18.43 0.34 -4.73
N GLU A 37 -19.43 0.97 -4.05
CA GLU A 37 -20.84 0.96 -4.47
C GLU A 37 -21.37 -0.43 -4.84
N ARG A 38 -21.02 -1.48 -4.09
CA ARG A 38 -21.36 -2.90 -4.31
C ARG A 38 -20.54 -3.61 -5.41
N HIS A 39 -19.63 -2.95 -6.10
CA HIS A 39 -18.73 -3.61 -7.05
C HIS A 39 -17.43 -4.00 -6.36
N PRO A 40 -17.05 -5.29 -6.31
CA PRO A 40 -15.82 -5.72 -5.68
C PRO A 40 -14.61 -5.22 -6.50
N ALA A 41 -13.74 -4.46 -5.82
CA ALA A 41 -12.46 -4.04 -6.37
C ALA A 41 -11.34 -4.99 -5.94
N VAL A 42 -11.46 -5.59 -4.75
CA VAL A 42 -10.68 -6.73 -4.26
C VAL A 42 -11.68 -7.78 -3.82
N HIS A 43 -11.46 -9.04 -4.20
CA HIS A 43 -12.41 -10.12 -3.99
C HIS A 43 -11.70 -11.36 -3.43
N HIS A 44 -12.12 -11.83 -2.25
CA HIS A 44 -11.65 -13.03 -1.56
C HIS A 44 -10.12 -13.17 -1.46
N LEU A 45 -9.40 -12.04 -1.25
CA LEU A 45 -7.95 -12.04 -1.20
C LEU A 45 -7.47 -12.53 0.18
N SER A 46 -6.67 -13.60 0.19
CA SER A 46 -6.01 -14.12 1.39
C SER A 46 -4.50 -14.18 1.21
N GLY A 47 -3.75 -13.81 2.25
CA GLY A 47 -2.30 -13.83 2.26
C GLY A 47 -1.70 -12.96 3.35
N ALA A 48 -0.39 -12.77 3.33
CA ALA A 48 0.31 -12.01 4.36
C ALA A 48 1.53 -11.26 3.82
N LEU A 49 1.78 -10.07 4.36
CA LEU A 49 3.05 -9.36 4.24
C LEU A 49 3.93 -9.70 5.44
N ALA A 50 5.06 -10.32 5.20
CA ALA A 50 6.04 -10.62 6.25
C ALA A 50 6.67 -9.33 6.77
N ARG A 51 7.09 -9.31 8.05
CA ARG A 51 7.87 -8.19 8.59
C ARG A 51 9.20 -8.08 7.88
N GLY A 52 9.57 -6.86 7.50
CA GLY A 52 10.80 -6.59 6.79
C GLY A 52 10.80 -7.07 5.35
N SER A 53 9.66 -7.49 4.77
CA SER A 53 9.58 -7.82 3.33
C SER A 53 9.57 -6.58 2.45
N LEU A 54 10.03 -6.76 1.21
CA LEU A 54 9.90 -5.78 0.14
C LEU A 54 9.08 -6.43 -0.98
N THR A 55 7.80 -6.06 -1.06
CA THR A 55 6.80 -6.72 -1.91
C THR A 55 6.29 -5.77 -2.98
N ALA A 56 6.40 -6.16 -4.25
CA ALA A 56 5.72 -5.48 -5.35
C ALA A 56 4.26 -5.95 -5.43
N ILE A 57 3.34 -5.03 -5.72
CA ILE A 57 1.94 -5.34 -6.05
C ILE A 57 1.74 -4.99 -7.51
N VAL A 58 1.50 -6.00 -8.34
CA VAL A 58 1.37 -5.86 -9.78
C VAL A 58 0.05 -6.43 -10.29
N GLY A 59 -0.36 -6.01 -11.48
CA GLY A 59 -1.58 -6.46 -12.12
C GLY A 59 -2.14 -5.41 -13.08
N PRO A 60 -3.13 -5.76 -13.89
CA PRO A 60 -3.73 -4.84 -14.87
C PRO A 60 -4.39 -3.63 -14.20
N ASN A 61 -4.73 -2.62 -15.00
CA ASN A 61 -5.50 -1.48 -14.50
C ASN A 61 -6.88 -1.96 -14.03
N GLY A 62 -7.37 -1.40 -12.92
CA GLY A 62 -8.62 -1.86 -12.31
C GLY A 62 -8.53 -3.17 -11.50
N ALA A 63 -7.32 -3.74 -11.33
CA ALA A 63 -7.09 -4.96 -10.54
C ALA A 63 -7.28 -4.80 -9.02
N GLY A 64 -7.56 -3.58 -8.52
CA GLY A 64 -7.79 -3.33 -7.10
C GLY A 64 -6.54 -3.01 -6.28
N LYS A 65 -5.38 -2.80 -6.91
CA LYS A 65 -4.08 -2.57 -6.23
C LYS A 65 -4.12 -1.40 -5.24
N SER A 66 -4.51 -0.21 -5.70
CA SER A 66 -4.66 0.99 -4.84
C SER A 66 -5.74 0.80 -3.78
N THR A 67 -6.81 0.07 -4.11
CA THR A 67 -7.89 -0.28 -3.17
C THR A 67 -7.38 -1.16 -2.04
N LEU A 68 -6.53 -2.14 -2.36
CA LEU A 68 -5.88 -2.98 -1.36
C LEU A 68 -5.04 -2.14 -0.40
N LEU A 69 -4.21 -1.23 -0.91
CA LEU A 69 -3.41 -0.33 -0.06
C LEU A 69 -4.30 0.56 0.82
N LYS A 70 -5.40 1.11 0.29
CA LYS A 70 -6.38 1.88 1.06
C LYS A 70 -7.05 1.04 2.16
N GLY A 71 -7.34 -0.22 1.90
CA GLY A 71 -7.79 -1.17 2.91
C GLY A 71 -6.75 -1.38 3.99
N ILE A 72 -5.49 -1.65 3.62
CA ILE A 72 -4.40 -1.90 4.56
C ILE A 72 -4.12 -0.65 5.43
N VAL A 73 -4.18 0.56 4.91
CA VAL A 73 -3.97 1.78 5.69
C VAL A 73 -5.19 2.14 6.56
N GLY A 74 -6.36 1.54 6.29
CA GLY A 74 -7.59 1.77 7.04
C GLY A 74 -8.47 2.91 6.51
N GLN A 75 -8.21 3.39 5.30
CA GLN A 75 -9.07 4.36 4.61
C GLN A 75 -10.34 3.73 4.03
N MET A 76 -10.33 2.41 3.86
CA MET A 76 -11.45 1.63 3.38
C MET A 76 -11.74 0.45 4.33
N ARG A 77 -13.01 0.23 4.65
CA ARG A 77 -13.42 -0.91 5.49
C ARG A 77 -13.70 -2.13 4.61
N PRO A 78 -13.29 -3.33 5.03
CA PRO A 78 -13.71 -4.57 4.39
C PRO A 78 -15.24 -4.69 4.33
N ALA A 79 -15.76 -5.12 3.18
CA ALA A 79 -17.14 -5.58 3.04
C ALA A 79 -17.27 -7.00 3.62
N GLU A 80 -16.23 -7.84 3.37
CA GLU A 80 -16.11 -9.18 3.91
C GLU A 80 -14.66 -9.46 4.28
N GLY A 81 -14.44 -10.41 5.17
CA GLY A 81 -13.11 -10.79 5.63
C GLY A 81 -12.49 -9.80 6.60
N VAL A 82 -11.18 -9.92 6.84
CA VAL A 82 -10.47 -9.16 7.86
C VAL A 82 -9.09 -8.76 7.38
N ILE A 83 -8.67 -7.55 7.77
CA ILE A 83 -7.27 -7.07 7.70
C ILE A 83 -6.72 -6.99 9.11
N GLU A 84 -5.86 -7.93 9.47
CA GLU A 84 -5.14 -7.91 10.73
C GLU A 84 -3.80 -7.22 10.53
N ARG A 85 -3.49 -6.24 11.39
CA ARG A 85 -2.22 -5.52 11.37
C ARG A 85 -1.47 -5.87 12.65
N ALA A 86 -0.18 -6.13 12.52
CA ALA A 86 0.66 -6.29 13.70
C ALA A 86 0.70 -5.00 14.52
N ASP A 87 1.07 -5.11 15.79
CA ASP A 87 1.37 -3.93 16.59
C ASP A 87 2.60 -3.21 16.03
N LEU A 88 2.36 -2.07 15.38
CA LEU A 88 3.38 -1.25 14.72
C LEU A 88 3.84 -0.16 15.68
N ARG A 89 5.03 -0.31 16.25
CA ARG A 89 5.56 0.56 17.31
C ARG A 89 6.07 1.90 16.80
N ARG A 90 6.77 1.91 15.64
CA ARG A 90 7.37 3.12 15.05
C ARG A 90 6.45 3.71 14.00
N GLY A 91 6.14 5.00 14.07
CA GLY A 91 5.45 5.76 13.01
C GLY A 91 4.15 5.13 12.45
N GLY A 92 3.84 3.89 12.83
CA GLY A 92 2.69 3.16 12.34
C GLY A 92 2.81 2.75 10.88
N ILE A 93 1.82 3.15 10.06
CA ILE A 93 1.79 2.94 8.62
C ILE A 93 2.07 4.27 7.92
N ALA A 94 3.07 4.31 7.06
CA ALA A 94 3.26 5.40 6.11
C ALA A 94 2.60 5.03 4.78
N TYR A 95 1.84 5.96 4.22
CA TYR A 95 1.16 5.77 2.94
C TYR A 95 1.47 6.92 1.99
N LEU A 96 1.95 6.56 0.82
CA LEU A 96 2.09 7.44 -0.32
C LEU A 96 0.97 7.12 -1.31
N PRO A 97 -0.08 7.95 -1.40
CA PRO A 97 -1.16 7.75 -2.36
C PRO A 97 -0.69 8.08 -3.78
N GLN A 98 -1.45 7.59 -4.75
CA GLN A 98 -1.21 7.92 -6.15
C GLN A 98 -1.18 9.45 -6.36
N HIS A 99 -0.31 9.92 -7.24
CA HIS A 99 -0.04 11.35 -7.45
C HIS A 99 -1.29 12.20 -7.71
N ALA A 100 -2.28 11.66 -8.43
CA ALA A 100 -3.54 12.35 -8.74
C ALA A 100 -4.39 12.70 -7.50
N GLU A 101 -4.16 12.05 -6.36
CA GLU A 101 -4.91 12.27 -5.12
C GLU A 101 -4.33 13.40 -4.25
N ILE A 102 -3.19 13.99 -4.65
CA ILE A 102 -2.50 14.99 -3.84
C ILE A 102 -2.77 16.39 -4.38
N GLU A 103 -3.47 17.22 -3.58
CA GLU A 103 -3.75 18.62 -3.91
C GLU A 103 -2.46 19.45 -3.79
N ARG A 104 -1.91 19.89 -4.93
CA ARG A 104 -0.66 20.68 -5.01
C ARG A 104 -0.88 22.19 -4.92
N ARG A 105 -2.13 22.66 -5.10
CA ARG A 105 -2.46 24.10 -5.06
C ARG A 105 -2.61 24.64 -3.64
N PHE A 106 -2.53 23.77 -2.63
CA PHE A 106 -2.55 24.20 -1.25
C PHE A 106 -1.29 25.04 -0.95
N PRO A 107 -1.42 26.25 -0.38
CA PRO A 107 -0.29 27.16 -0.16
C PRO A 107 0.56 26.72 1.04
N ILE A 108 1.33 25.67 0.85
CA ILE A 108 2.23 25.10 1.86
C ILE A 108 3.67 25.05 1.32
N SER A 109 4.65 25.27 2.20
CA SER A 109 6.06 25.15 1.85
C SER A 109 6.52 23.70 1.81
N VAL A 110 7.66 23.46 1.14
CA VAL A 110 8.33 22.15 1.08
C VAL A 110 8.63 21.64 2.48
N ILE A 111 9.21 22.46 3.36
CA ILE A 111 9.58 22.02 4.72
C ILE A 111 8.32 21.67 5.53
N ASP A 112 7.24 22.47 5.42
CA ASP A 112 6.01 22.20 6.14
C ASP A 112 5.33 20.91 5.64
N THR A 113 5.40 20.63 4.33
CA THR A 113 4.93 19.36 3.75
C THR A 113 5.69 18.17 4.33
N VAL A 114 7.01 18.26 4.47
CA VAL A 114 7.82 17.19 5.08
C VAL A 114 7.48 17.05 6.56
N LEU A 115 7.29 18.15 7.29
CA LEU A 115 6.92 18.14 8.70
C LEU A 115 5.56 17.47 8.98
N LEU A 116 4.66 17.36 7.99
CA LEU A 116 3.44 16.55 8.12
C LEU A 116 3.75 15.07 8.39
N GLY A 117 4.95 14.57 8.08
CA GLY A 117 5.39 13.23 8.49
C GLY A 117 5.44 13.05 10.01
N HIS A 118 5.63 14.12 10.76
CA HIS A 118 5.59 14.12 12.24
C HIS A 118 4.20 14.34 12.83
N TRP A 119 3.12 14.36 12.00
CA TRP A 119 1.76 14.70 12.46
C TRP A 119 1.31 13.91 13.69
N ARG A 120 1.63 12.63 13.76
CA ARG A 120 1.28 11.79 14.92
C ARG A 120 1.93 12.24 16.23
N GLN A 121 3.10 12.87 16.15
CA GLN A 121 3.86 13.36 17.31
C GLN A 121 3.43 14.79 17.67
N ILE A 122 3.17 15.62 16.66
CA ILE A 122 2.78 17.03 16.83
C ILE A 122 1.32 17.13 17.30
N GLY A 123 0.43 16.31 16.72
CA GLY A 123 -1.02 16.42 16.94
C GLY A 123 -1.60 17.71 16.35
N TRP A 124 -2.89 17.95 16.60
CA TRP A 124 -3.62 19.09 16.03
C TRP A 124 -3.31 20.42 16.71
N ALA A 125 -2.83 20.42 17.95
CA ALA A 125 -2.57 21.61 18.75
C ALA A 125 -1.08 21.85 19.01
N GLY A 126 -0.20 20.98 18.54
CA GLY A 126 1.24 21.07 18.76
C GLY A 126 1.95 21.94 17.72
N ALA A 127 3.22 22.22 17.98
CA ALA A 127 4.12 22.87 17.05
C ALA A 127 5.34 21.98 16.77
N ALA A 128 5.88 22.07 15.55
CA ALA A 128 7.10 21.37 15.20
C ALA A 128 8.27 21.91 16.04
N THR A 129 9.01 21.02 16.67
CA THR A 129 10.23 21.33 17.41
C THR A 129 11.40 21.60 16.45
N GLU A 130 12.47 22.24 16.96
CA GLU A 130 13.68 22.42 16.13
C GLU A 130 14.32 21.09 15.73
N ALA A 131 14.27 20.07 16.58
CA ALA A 131 14.72 18.73 16.24
C ALA A 131 13.96 18.12 15.05
N MET A 132 12.63 18.32 14.98
CA MET A 132 11.79 17.88 13.86
C MET A 132 12.14 18.66 12.58
N ARG A 133 12.38 19.98 12.68
CA ARG A 133 12.80 20.79 11.53
C ARG A 133 14.15 20.36 11.00
N GLU A 134 15.09 20.04 11.89
CA GLU A 134 16.40 19.52 11.50
C GLU A 134 16.30 18.14 10.84
N ALA A 135 15.44 17.24 11.37
CA ALA A 135 15.17 15.95 10.73
C ALA A 135 14.57 16.12 9.32
N ALA A 136 13.64 17.09 9.17
CA ALA A 136 13.05 17.41 7.87
C ALA A 136 14.08 17.97 6.88
N ARG A 137 15.00 18.83 7.30
CA ARG A 137 16.11 19.32 6.45
C ARG A 137 17.03 18.17 6.00
N LYS A 138 17.40 17.28 6.93
CA LYS A 138 18.19 16.08 6.58
C LYS A 138 17.45 15.16 5.59
N ALA A 139 16.16 14.98 5.78
CA ALA A 139 15.36 14.19 4.84
C ALA A 139 15.29 14.83 3.45
N LEU A 140 15.16 16.18 3.37
CA LEU A 140 15.22 16.90 2.09
C LEU A 140 16.60 16.76 1.42
N ALA A 141 17.69 16.89 2.17
CA ALA A 141 19.04 16.68 1.64
C ALA A 141 19.23 15.24 1.13
N ALA A 142 18.69 14.22 1.85
CA ALA A 142 18.76 12.82 1.44
C ALA A 142 18.07 12.52 0.10
N VAL A 143 17.05 13.32 -0.27
CA VAL A 143 16.38 13.22 -1.57
C VAL A 143 16.86 14.26 -2.60
N GLY A 144 17.97 14.96 -2.33
CA GLY A 144 18.57 15.93 -3.25
C GLY A 144 17.77 17.23 -3.41
N LEU A 145 17.08 17.68 -2.35
CA LEU A 145 16.30 18.92 -2.31
C LEU A 145 16.84 19.91 -1.26
N ASP A 146 18.13 19.89 -0.99
CA ASP A 146 18.78 20.90 -0.14
C ASP A 146 18.55 22.31 -0.69
N GLY A 147 18.18 23.27 0.17
CA GLY A 147 17.86 24.65 -0.22
C GLY A 147 16.45 24.88 -0.78
N PHE A 148 15.59 23.85 -0.80
CA PHE A 148 14.21 23.98 -1.30
C PHE A 148 13.18 24.26 -0.19
N GLU A 149 13.57 24.34 1.07
CA GLU A 149 12.72 24.33 2.26
C GLU A 149 11.58 25.34 2.21
N ARG A 150 11.87 26.54 1.73
CA ARG A 150 10.91 27.68 1.70
C ARG A 150 10.09 27.78 0.42
N ARG A 151 10.35 26.93 -0.57
CA ARG A 151 9.61 26.96 -1.84
C ARG A 151 8.18 26.47 -1.63
N PRO A 152 7.19 27.11 -2.25
CA PRO A 152 5.83 26.56 -2.32
C PRO A 152 5.82 25.25 -3.14
N ILE A 153 5.07 24.24 -2.71
CA ILE A 153 5.00 22.94 -3.42
C ILE A 153 4.43 23.06 -4.83
N GLU A 154 3.58 24.04 -5.09
CA GLU A 154 3.00 24.32 -6.42
C GLU A 154 4.04 24.68 -7.49
N THR A 155 5.21 25.21 -7.06
CA THR A 155 6.30 25.62 -7.96
C THR A 155 7.22 24.48 -8.37
N LEU A 156 7.04 23.28 -7.79
CA LEU A 156 7.91 22.14 -8.03
C LEU A 156 7.54 21.38 -9.29
N SER A 157 8.54 20.81 -9.97
CA SER A 157 8.29 19.78 -11.00
C SER A 157 7.65 18.52 -10.36
N ALA A 158 7.08 17.63 -11.17
CA ALA A 158 6.51 16.38 -10.67
C ALA A 158 7.55 15.55 -9.90
N GLY A 159 8.76 15.40 -10.45
CA GLY A 159 9.84 14.65 -9.80
C GLY A 159 10.35 15.32 -8.52
N GLN A 160 10.44 16.66 -8.47
CA GLN A 160 10.79 17.38 -7.24
C GLN A 160 9.71 17.18 -6.16
N PHE A 161 8.45 17.28 -6.53
CA PHE A 161 7.35 17.06 -5.59
C PHE A 161 7.35 15.62 -5.08
N GLN A 162 7.60 14.62 -5.94
CA GLN A 162 7.72 13.23 -5.53
C GLN A 162 8.83 13.04 -4.50
N ARG A 163 10.01 13.66 -4.69
CA ARG A 163 11.11 13.65 -3.72
C ARG A 163 10.70 14.29 -2.38
N VAL A 164 9.89 15.36 -2.37
CA VAL A 164 9.34 15.93 -1.13
C VAL A 164 8.44 14.93 -0.39
N LEU A 165 7.62 14.18 -1.11
CA LEU A 165 6.77 13.15 -0.52
C LEU A 165 7.59 12.01 0.08
N PHE A 166 8.69 11.60 -0.57
CA PHE A 166 9.62 10.63 0.00
C PHE A 166 10.34 11.18 1.24
N ALA A 167 10.76 12.45 1.25
CA ALA A 167 11.31 13.09 2.45
C ALA A 167 10.30 13.08 3.62
N ARG A 168 9.00 13.28 3.34
CA ARG A 168 7.93 13.13 4.34
C ARG A 168 7.85 11.70 4.89
N LEU A 169 8.01 10.67 4.05
CA LEU A 169 8.02 9.26 4.50
C LEU A 169 9.24 8.98 5.38
N ILE A 170 10.41 9.55 5.06
CA ILE A 170 11.63 9.42 5.87
C ILE A 170 11.39 9.90 7.30
N VAL A 171 10.85 11.10 7.48
CA VAL A 171 10.62 11.67 8.82
C VAL A 171 9.48 10.99 9.57
N GLN A 172 8.54 10.35 8.87
CA GLN A 172 7.47 9.57 9.50
C GLN A 172 8.01 8.32 10.21
N ASP A 173 9.16 7.79 9.78
CA ASP A 173 9.87 6.66 10.38
C ASP A 173 8.97 5.44 10.66
N ALA A 174 8.15 5.05 9.69
CA ALA A 174 7.16 3.98 9.81
C ALA A 174 7.78 2.59 9.65
N GLU A 175 7.24 1.59 10.36
CA GLU A 175 7.61 0.17 10.19
C GLU A 175 6.98 -0.46 8.94
N LEU A 176 5.79 0.01 8.54
CA LEU A 176 5.09 -0.41 7.33
C LEU A 176 4.94 0.78 6.39
N ILE A 177 5.47 0.65 5.19
CA ILE A 177 5.46 1.69 4.14
C ILE A 177 4.68 1.15 2.94
N LEU A 178 3.62 1.86 2.57
CA LEU A 178 2.76 1.53 1.44
C LEU A 178 2.91 2.60 0.37
N LEU A 179 3.30 2.20 -0.84
CA LEU A 179 3.59 3.11 -1.94
C LEU A 179 2.66 2.80 -3.13
N ASP A 180 1.86 3.78 -3.54
CA ASP A 180 0.94 3.64 -4.68
C ASP A 180 1.50 4.36 -5.89
N GLU A 181 2.05 3.61 -6.85
CA GLU A 181 2.70 4.10 -8.07
C GLU A 181 3.78 5.18 -7.79
N PRO A 182 4.75 4.90 -6.89
CA PRO A 182 5.67 5.92 -6.37
C PRO A 182 6.61 6.49 -7.43
N PHE A 183 6.77 5.84 -8.58
CA PHE A 183 7.71 6.23 -9.64
C PHE A 183 6.99 6.74 -10.88
N ALA A 184 5.65 6.88 -10.84
CA ALA A 184 4.91 7.50 -11.94
C ALA A 184 5.27 8.98 -12.07
N LEU A 185 5.33 9.47 -13.32
CA LEU A 185 5.56 10.88 -13.65
C LEU A 185 6.93 11.44 -13.24
N VAL A 186 7.89 10.61 -12.90
CA VAL A 186 9.28 11.02 -12.65
C VAL A 186 10.22 10.51 -13.74
N ASP A 187 11.31 11.23 -13.94
CA ASP A 187 12.33 10.80 -14.89
C ASP A 187 13.09 9.56 -14.35
N TRP A 188 13.76 8.86 -15.26
CA TRP A 188 14.50 7.63 -14.98
C TRP A 188 15.49 7.78 -13.82
N ARG A 189 16.30 8.87 -13.78
CA ARG A 189 17.28 9.08 -12.71
C ARG A 189 16.62 9.25 -11.35
N THR A 190 15.56 10.04 -11.30
CA THR A 190 14.78 10.22 -10.07
C THR A 190 14.18 8.89 -9.61
N SER A 191 13.69 8.06 -10.53
CA SER A 191 13.15 6.73 -10.22
C SER A 191 14.20 5.84 -9.57
N GLU A 192 15.42 5.76 -10.16
CA GLU A 192 16.54 4.99 -9.62
C GLU A 192 16.96 5.46 -8.21
N ASP A 193 17.12 6.78 -8.01
CA ASP A 193 17.46 7.33 -6.70
C ASP A 193 16.42 6.95 -5.63
N LEU A 194 15.13 7.00 -5.97
CA LEU A 194 14.05 6.66 -5.07
C LEU A 194 13.94 5.14 -4.83
N LEU A 195 14.25 4.30 -5.82
CA LEU A 195 14.36 2.85 -5.65
C LEU A 195 15.48 2.48 -4.67
N LEU A 196 16.64 3.11 -4.76
CA LEU A 196 17.73 2.90 -3.80
C LEU A 196 17.33 3.27 -2.37
N LEU A 197 16.49 4.30 -2.19
CA LEU A 197 15.93 4.66 -0.90
C LEU A 197 14.94 3.58 -0.39
N VAL A 198 14.08 3.05 -1.25
CA VAL A 198 13.17 1.95 -0.91
C VAL A 198 13.95 0.70 -0.49
N GLU A 199 15.03 0.35 -1.20
CA GLU A 199 15.92 -0.74 -0.83
C GLU A 199 16.61 -0.49 0.52
N SER A 200 16.96 0.77 0.82
CA SER A 200 17.57 1.09 2.13
C SER A 200 16.58 0.83 3.27
N TRP A 201 15.31 1.13 3.10
CA TRP A 201 14.27 0.81 4.08
C TRP A 201 14.12 -0.71 4.30
N HIS A 202 14.19 -1.49 3.23
CA HIS A 202 14.19 -2.96 3.34
C HIS A 202 15.42 -3.47 4.11
N ARG A 203 16.62 -2.94 3.84
CA ARG A 203 17.84 -3.26 4.60
C ARG A 203 17.72 -2.89 6.09
N GLU A 204 16.96 -1.84 6.42
CA GLU A 204 16.63 -1.44 7.78
C GLU A 204 15.51 -2.30 8.42
N ARG A 205 15.08 -3.39 7.76
CA ARG A 205 14.02 -4.27 8.21
C ARG A 205 12.63 -3.61 8.29
N ARG A 206 12.38 -2.56 7.52
CA ARG A 206 11.04 -2.02 7.33
C ARG A 206 10.28 -2.88 6.32
N THR A 207 9.00 -3.04 6.53
CA THR A 207 8.10 -3.72 5.59
C THR A 207 7.66 -2.71 4.54
N VAL A 208 7.89 -3.02 3.27
CA VAL A 208 7.49 -2.14 2.16
C VAL A 208 6.61 -2.92 1.19
N ALA A 209 5.46 -2.34 0.83
CA ALA A 209 4.63 -2.83 -0.28
C ALA A 209 4.41 -1.68 -1.27
N ALA A 210 4.75 -1.91 -2.54
CA ALA A 210 4.70 -0.90 -3.59
C ALA A 210 3.89 -1.39 -4.80
N VAL A 211 2.92 -0.59 -5.24
CA VAL A 211 2.23 -0.80 -6.51
C VAL A 211 3.12 -0.33 -7.64
N LEU A 212 3.41 -1.21 -8.58
CA LEU A 212 4.30 -0.96 -9.71
C LEU A 212 3.70 -1.43 -11.02
N HIS A 213 4.11 -0.79 -12.12
CA HIS A 213 3.72 -1.16 -13.48
C HIS A 213 4.88 -1.69 -14.31
N ASP A 214 6.10 -1.28 -13.98
CA ASP A 214 7.32 -1.70 -14.68
C ASP A 214 7.80 -3.05 -14.11
N LEU A 215 7.62 -4.12 -14.90
CA LEU A 215 8.00 -5.47 -14.51
C LEU A 215 9.52 -5.67 -14.46
N ASP A 216 10.30 -4.87 -15.15
CA ASP A 216 11.76 -4.96 -15.11
C ASP A 216 12.28 -4.37 -13.80
N GLN A 217 11.71 -3.25 -13.33
CA GLN A 217 11.96 -2.75 -11.97
C GLN A 217 11.54 -3.77 -10.90
N VAL A 218 10.37 -4.42 -11.07
CA VAL A 218 9.90 -5.44 -10.14
C VAL A 218 10.89 -6.60 -10.05
N ARG A 219 11.34 -7.14 -11.18
CA ARG A 219 12.27 -8.28 -11.23
C ARG A 219 13.65 -7.93 -10.65
N THR A 220 14.08 -6.68 -10.80
CA THR A 220 15.41 -6.24 -10.38
C THR A 220 15.47 -5.92 -8.89
N HIS A 221 14.44 -5.27 -8.35
CA HIS A 221 14.50 -4.63 -7.02
C HIS A 221 13.62 -5.29 -5.96
N PHE A 222 12.60 -6.08 -6.36
CA PHE A 222 11.62 -6.62 -5.42
C PHE A 222 11.73 -8.15 -5.31
N PRO A 223 12.15 -8.68 -4.14
CA PRO A 223 12.25 -10.14 -3.94
C PRO A 223 10.88 -10.83 -3.95
N ASP A 224 9.83 -10.16 -3.46
CA ASP A 224 8.49 -10.72 -3.37
C ASP A 224 7.51 -9.94 -4.25
N THR A 225 6.52 -10.63 -4.79
CA THR A 225 5.46 -10.04 -5.63
C THR A 225 4.09 -10.62 -5.30
N LEU A 226 3.10 -9.75 -5.21
CA LEU A 226 1.67 -10.08 -5.30
C LEU A 226 1.17 -9.70 -6.70
N LEU A 227 0.81 -10.68 -7.51
CA LEU A 227 0.11 -10.48 -8.78
C LEU A 227 -1.39 -10.65 -8.54
N MET A 228 -2.16 -9.61 -8.85
CA MET A 228 -3.60 -9.61 -8.64
C MET A 228 -4.40 -9.08 -9.82
N ALA A 229 -5.63 -9.60 -9.97
CA ALA A 229 -6.66 -9.18 -10.92
C ALA A 229 -8.02 -9.22 -10.22
N ARG A 230 -8.23 -8.30 -9.25
CA ARG A 230 -9.24 -8.28 -8.19
C ARG A 230 -9.10 -9.42 -7.18
N GLU A 231 -8.71 -10.59 -7.60
CA GLU A 231 -8.32 -11.75 -6.80
C GLU A 231 -6.81 -11.96 -6.83
N CYS A 232 -6.30 -12.79 -5.94
CA CYS A 232 -4.91 -13.22 -5.97
C CYS A 232 -4.69 -14.19 -7.13
N VAL A 233 -3.82 -13.83 -8.08
CA VAL A 233 -3.37 -14.74 -9.13
C VAL A 233 -2.18 -15.57 -8.65
N ALA A 234 -1.20 -14.91 -8.04
CA ALA A 234 -0.04 -15.55 -7.42
C ALA A 234 0.60 -14.59 -6.39
N TRP A 235 1.17 -15.13 -5.32
CA TRP A 235 1.88 -14.39 -4.29
C TRP A 235 3.10 -15.17 -3.78
N GLY A 236 4.29 -14.60 -3.84
CA GLY A 236 5.53 -15.24 -3.43
C GLY A 236 6.76 -14.62 -4.07
N ALA A 237 7.82 -15.40 -4.23
CA ALA A 237 9.06 -14.97 -4.84
C ALA A 237 8.82 -14.39 -6.25
N THR A 238 9.38 -13.23 -6.54
CA THR A 238 9.13 -12.51 -7.79
C THR A 238 9.39 -13.37 -9.04
N GLN A 239 10.44 -14.19 -9.03
CA GLN A 239 10.78 -15.06 -10.15
C GLN A 239 9.72 -16.13 -10.44
N GLU A 240 9.01 -16.59 -9.40
CA GLU A 240 7.94 -17.59 -9.51
C GLU A 240 6.59 -16.97 -9.85
N VAL A 241 6.36 -15.72 -9.43
CA VAL A 241 5.09 -15.00 -9.63
C VAL A 241 5.04 -14.31 -10.98
N VAL A 242 6.11 -13.60 -11.39
CA VAL A 242 6.14 -12.79 -12.62
C VAL A 242 6.55 -13.66 -13.81
N THR A 243 5.73 -14.66 -14.11
CA THR A 243 5.87 -15.57 -15.25
C THR A 243 4.92 -15.20 -16.38
N PRO A 244 5.22 -15.54 -17.66
CA PRO A 244 4.31 -15.28 -18.78
C PRO A 244 2.92 -15.86 -18.55
N ASP A 245 2.81 -17.07 -18.00
CA ASP A 245 1.54 -17.76 -17.77
C ASP A 245 0.69 -17.04 -16.70
N ASN A 246 1.29 -16.62 -15.60
CA ASN A 246 0.59 -15.88 -14.57
C ASN A 246 0.14 -14.49 -15.05
N LEU A 247 0.97 -13.80 -15.83
CA LEU A 247 0.62 -12.51 -16.42
C LEU A 247 -0.54 -12.65 -17.41
N LEU A 248 -0.55 -13.71 -18.23
CA LEU A 248 -1.65 -14.01 -19.14
C LEU A 248 -2.95 -14.31 -18.37
N ARG A 249 -2.88 -15.12 -17.30
CA ARG A 249 -4.02 -15.39 -16.41
C ARG A 249 -4.59 -14.10 -15.81
N ALA A 250 -3.73 -13.24 -15.27
CA ALA A 250 -4.15 -11.97 -14.69
C ALA A 250 -4.88 -11.08 -15.71
N ARG A 251 -4.41 -11.07 -16.96
CA ARG A 251 -5.05 -10.33 -18.06
C ARG A 251 -6.43 -10.88 -18.38
N HIS A 252 -6.56 -12.19 -18.60
CA HIS A 252 -7.84 -12.83 -18.89
C HIS A 252 -8.86 -12.63 -17.77
N MET A 253 -8.45 -12.75 -16.50
CA MET A 253 -9.32 -12.50 -15.37
C MET A 253 -9.84 -11.04 -15.38
N SER A 254 -8.98 -10.08 -15.66
CA SER A 254 -9.37 -8.67 -15.73
C SER A 254 -10.35 -8.39 -16.88
N GLU A 255 -10.17 -9.04 -18.04
CA GLU A 255 -11.06 -8.92 -19.19
C GLU A 255 -12.46 -9.53 -18.88
N ALA A 256 -12.50 -10.69 -18.22
CA ALA A 256 -13.75 -11.33 -17.80
C ALA A 256 -14.56 -10.44 -16.83
N TRP A 257 -13.91 -9.88 -15.82
CA TRP A 257 -14.54 -8.95 -14.88
C TRP A 257 -15.08 -7.67 -15.56
N SER A 258 -14.41 -7.21 -16.62
CA SER A 258 -14.87 -6.03 -17.37
C SER A 258 -16.12 -6.33 -18.20
N ALA A 259 -16.19 -7.51 -18.82
CA ALA A 259 -17.36 -7.96 -19.57
C ALA A 259 -18.59 -8.14 -18.69
N GLU A 260 -18.46 -8.78 -17.51
CA GLU A 260 -19.57 -8.91 -16.56
C GLU A 260 -20.09 -7.56 -16.05
N ALA A 261 -19.21 -6.55 -15.87
CA ALA A 261 -19.60 -5.21 -15.47
C ALA A 261 -20.36 -4.44 -16.56
N GLU A 262 -20.12 -4.72 -17.84
CA GLU A 262 -20.87 -4.15 -18.95
C GLU A 262 -22.27 -4.77 -19.10
N ASP A 263 -22.41 -6.08 -18.90
CA ASP A 263 -23.69 -6.77 -18.92
C ASP A 263 -24.64 -6.28 -17.81
N CYS A 264 -24.12 -5.97 -16.62
CA CYS A 264 -24.90 -5.40 -15.52
C CYS A 264 -25.41 -3.96 -15.79
N ARG A 265 -24.79 -3.21 -16.69
CA ARG A 265 -25.25 -1.86 -17.08
C ARG A 265 -26.33 -1.88 -18.15
N SER A 266 -26.51 -2.99 -18.84
CA SER A 266 -27.50 -3.13 -19.93
C SER A 266 -28.87 -3.60 -19.49
N VAL A 267 -29.13 -3.84 -18.20
CA VAL A 267 -30.46 -4.14 -17.67
C VAL A 267 -31.13 -2.82 -17.29
N PRO A 268 -32.13 -2.33 -18.04
CA PRO A 268 -32.90 -1.15 -17.66
C PRO A 268 -33.75 -1.45 -16.43
N ALA A 269 -33.85 -0.48 -15.52
CA ALA A 269 -34.66 -0.53 -14.31
C ALA A 269 -36.17 -0.57 -14.57
#